data_04ac70ebb77b9f5597615ceda2a0d063
#
_entry.id   04ac70ebb77b9f5597615ceda2a0d063
#
_cell.length_a   1.000
_cell.length_b   1.000
_cell.length_c   1.000
_cell.angle_alpha   90.00
_cell.angle_beta   90.00
_cell.angle_gamma   90.00
#
_symmetry.space_group_name_H-M   'P 1'
#
loop_
_entity.id
_entity.type
_entity.pdbx_description
1 polymer ?
#
loop_
_entity_poly.entity_id
_entity_poly.type
_entity_poly.pdbx_seq_one_letter_code
_entity_poly.pdbx_strand_id
1 'polypeptide(L)'
;IEKFISDDTVCIDTGMKKERQRAEMAFEYAEKGNTVCVVSSGDAGIYGMAPLIYEMKREKESKVEIVSIPGISAFQKAASLLGAPMGHDFCVISMSDLMTPWHVIEKRIVAAAEADFITAVYNPKSNGRYWQLYRLKELFLKYRSEDNIVGYVRQAGREEQSVKITTLKDFNPEDIDMFTVVIIGNSQSYNWNGSFI
;
A
#
# COMPACT_ATOMS: atom_id res chain seq x y z
N ILE A 1 8.98 -9.70 14.51
CA ILE A 1 8.21 -9.37 15.72
C ILE A 1 8.76 -10.12 16.93
N GLU A 2 9.03 -11.42 16.83
CA GLU A 2 9.55 -12.28 17.92
C GLU A 2 10.70 -11.66 18.71
N LYS A 3 11.55 -10.86 18.08
CA LYS A 3 12.66 -10.14 18.74
C LYS A 3 12.23 -9.00 19.68
N PHE A 4 10.96 -8.61 19.66
CA PHE A 4 10.43 -7.45 20.38
C PHE A 4 9.35 -7.79 21.40
N ILE A 5 9.04 -9.07 21.58
CA ILE A 5 8.03 -9.55 22.52
C ILE A 5 8.69 -10.27 23.69
N SER A 6 8.06 -10.20 24.85
CA SER A 6 8.50 -10.95 26.04
C SER A 6 8.13 -12.43 25.93
N ASP A 7 8.85 -13.27 26.69
CA ASP A 7 8.59 -14.71 26.73
C ASP A 7 7.19 -15.06 27.23
N ASP A 8 6.56 -14.16 27.99
CA ASP A 8 5.19 -14.32 28.50
C ASP A 8 4.10 -13.95 27.49
N THR A 9 4.48 -13.47 26.29
CA THR A 9 3.52 -13.03 25.28
C THR A 9 3.05 -14.19 24.42
N VAL A 10 1.74 -14.42 24.40
CA VAL A 10 1.13 -15.43 23.52
C VAL A 10 1.05 -14.88 22.09
N CYS A 11 1.81 -15.48 21.18
CA CYS A 11 1.80 -15.14 19.76
C CYS A 11 0.89 -16.08 19.00
N ILE A 12 -0.07 -15.51 18.24
CA ILE A 12 -1.02 -16.25 17.42
C ILE A 12 -0.83 -15.85 15.95
N ASP A 13 -0.38 -16.81 15.13
CA ASP A 13 -0.35 -16.66 13.68
C ASP A 13 -1.51 -17.42 13.06
N THR A 14 -2.33 -16.71 12.29
CA THR A 14 -3.48 -17.30 11.58
C THR A 14 -3.18 -17.57 10.10
N GLY A 15 -2.01 -17.19 9.62
CA GLY A 15 -1.62 -17.27 8.21
C GLY A 15 -2.29 -16.21 7.33
N MET A 16 -2.07 -16.32 6.01
CA MET A 16 -2.60 -15.41 4.99
C MET A 16 -4.09 -15.67 4.70
N LYS A 17 -4.80 -14.63 4.26
CA LYS A 17 -6.25 -14.67 3.88
C LYS A 17 -7.19 -15.04 5.02
N LYS A 18 -6.79 -14.82 6.25
CA LYS A 18 -7.59 -15.07 7.45
C LYS A 18 -7.73 -13.82 8.32
N GLU A 19 -7.79 -12.66 7.67
CA GLU A 19 -7.84 -11.35 8.34
C GLU A 19 -9.06 -11.25 9.26
N ARG A 20 -10.24 -11.69 8.78
CA ARG A 20 -11.48 -11.70 9.58
C ARG A 20 -11.37 -12.62 10.80
N GLN A 21 -10.86 -13.83 10.62
CA GLN A 21 -10.63 -14.77 11.73
C GLN A 21 -9.67 -14.17 12.78
N ARG A 22 -8.60 -13.51 12.31
CA ARG A 22 -7.63 -12.82 13.19
C ARG A 22 -8.30 -11.72 14.01
N ALA A 23 -9.15 -10.94 13.38
CA ALA A 23 -9.90 -9.89 14.05
C ALA A 23 -10.90 -10.47 15.07
N GLU A 24 -11.63 -11.54 14.71
CA GLU A 24 -12.56 -12.25 15.64
C GLU A 24 -11.84 -12.74 16.89
N MET A 25 -10.71 -13.43 16.71
CA MET A 25 -9.88 -13.90 17.82
C MET A 25 -9.37 -12.74 18.70
N ALA A 26 -8.98 -11.62 18.10
CA ALA A 26 -8.54 -10.46 18.86
C ALA A 26 -9.64 -9.94 19.79
N PHE A 27 -10.89 -9.85 19.32
CA PHE A 27 -12.02 -9.49 20.17
C PHE A 27 -12.31 -10.53 21.24
N GLU A 28 -12.27 -11.82 20.93
CA GLU A 28 -12.51 -12.89 21.90
C GLU A 28 -11.54 -12.84 23.09
N TYR A 29 -10.27 -12.53 22.82
CA TYR A 29 -9.27 -12.37 23.89
C TYR A 29 -9.44 -11.06 24.64
N ALA A 30 -9.72 -9.94 23.95
CA ALA A 30 -9.90 -8.65 24.58
C ALA A 30 -11.13 -8.61 25.51
N GLU A 31 -12.24 -9.23 25.10
CA GLU A 31 -13.48 -9.32 25.89
C GLU A 31 -13.32 -10.18 27.14
N LYS A 32 -12.30 -11.05 27.18
CA LYS A 32 -11.89 -11.81 28.39
C LYS A 32 -10.97 -10.99 29.31
N GLY A 33 -10.72 -9.71 29.00
CA GLY A 33 -9.90 -8.81 29.82
C GLY A 33 -8.42 -8.84 29.49
N ASN A 34 -7.99 -9.45 28.38
CA ASN A 34 -6.60 -9.43 27.96
C ASN A 34 -6.26 -8.15 27.19
N THR A 35 -5.00 -7.70 27.29
CA THR A 35 -4.43 -6.72 26.39
C THR A 35 -4.02 -7.41 25.10
N VAL A 36 -4.61 -7.02 23.95
CA VAL A 36 -4.39 -7.65 22.66
C VAL A 36 -3.75 -6.68 21.68
N CYS A 37 -2.67 -7.11 21.04
CA CYS A 37 -2.02 -6.34 19.98
C CYS A 37 -2.22 -7.04 18.63
N VAL A 38 -2.90 -6.38 17.70
CA VAL A 38 -3.02 -6.83 16.31
C VAL A 38 -1.94 -6.13 15.49
N VAL A 39 -0.97 -6.91 15.02
CA VAL A 39 0.18 -6.37 14.29
C VAL A 39 -0.06 -6.37 12.80
N SER A 40 0.22 -5.25 12.16
CA SER A 40 0.11 -5.04 10.73
C SER A 40 1.46 -4.57 10.16
N SER A 41 1.78 -4.96 8.94
CA SER A 41 2.97 -4.45 8.25
C SER A 41 2.70 -3.02 7.76
N GLY A 42 3.65 -2.12 7.95
CA GLY A 42 3.48 -0.71 7.61
C GLY A 42 2.58 0.05 8.59
N ASP A 43 1.66 0.86 8.09
CA ASP A 43 0.64 1.54 8.89
C ASP A 43 -0.64 0.70 8.95
N ALA A 44 -1.17 0.51 10.15
CA ALA A 44 -2.36 -0.33 10.35
C ALA A 44 -3.63 0.26 9.70
N GLY A 45 -3.70 1.57 9.49
CA GLY A 45 -4.82 2.28 8.87
C GLY A 45 -4.74 2.38 7.34
N ILE A 46 -3.56 2.15 6.76
CA ILE A 46 -3.34 2.27 5.30
C ILE A 46 -3.25 0.88 4.66
N TYR A 47 -4.38 0.37 4.16
CA TYR A 47 -4.53 -1.00 3.63
C TYR A 47 -4.11 -2.10 4.62
N GLY A 48 -4.12 -1.79 5.92
CA GLY A 48 -3.79 -2.69 7.02
C GLY A 48 -5.03 -3.23 7.74
N MET A 49 -4.82 -3.72 8.96
CA MET A 49 -5.87 -4.39 9.74
C MET A 49 -6.85 -3.45 10.47
N ALA A 50 -6.48 -2.18 10.70
CA ALA A 50 -7.30 -1.29 11.53
C ALA A 50 -8.72 -1.10 11.01
N PRO A 51 -8.99 -0.87 9.70
CA PRO A 51 -10.36 -0.73 9.20
C PRO A 51 -11.23 -1.94 9.54
N LEU A 52 -10.72 -3.16 9.35
CA LEU A 52 -11.45 -4.39 9.66
C LEU A 52 -11.74 -4.53 11.16
N ILE A 53 -10.79 -4.13 12.01
CA ILE A 53 -10.98 -4.14 13.48
C ILE A 53 -12.11 -3.18 13.87
N TYR A 54 -12.14 -1.97 13.33
CA TYR A 54 -13.21 -1.01 13.60
C TYR A 54 -14.57 -1.45 13.04
N GLU A 55 -14.62 -2.05 11.85
CA GLU A 55 -15.84 -2.63 11.29
C GLU A 55 -16.38 -3.74 12.20
N MET A 56 -15.52 -4.64 12.64
CA MET A 56 -15.91 -5.74 13.53
C MET A 56 -16.36 -5.25 14.89
N LYS A 57 -15.72 -4.22 15.46
CA LYS A 57 -16.20 -3.55 16.69
C LYS A 57 -17.65 -3.11 16.54
N ARG A 58 -17.97 -2.46 15.41
CA ARG A 58 -19.31 -2.00 15.11
C ARG A 58 -20.31 -3.17 14.93
N GLU A 59 -19.91 -4.21 14.18
CA GLU A 59 -20.75 -5.39 13.94
C GLU A 59 -21.08 -6.14 15.23
N LYS A 60 -20.12 -6.23 16.16
CA LYS A 60 -20.26 -6.91 17.45
C LYS A 60 -20.87 -6.01 18.55
N GLU A 61 -21.06 -4.73 18.29
CA GLU A 61 -21.38 -3.74 19.30
C GLU A 61 -20.46 -3.77 20.53
N SER A 62 -19.19 -4.17 20.30
CA SER A 62 -18.21 -4.42 21.35
C SER A 62 -17.79 -3.11 22.04
N LYS A 63 -17.64 -3.17 23.37
CA LYS A 63 -17.17 -2.06 24.21
C LYS A 63 -15.64 -2.01 24.37
N VAL A 64 -14.91 -2.95 23.76
CA VAL A 64 -13.45 -2.98 23.81
C VAL A 64 -12.89 -1.67 23.28
N GLU A 65 -11.98 -1.07 24.03
CA GLU A 65 -11.24 0.11 23.60
C GLU A 65 -10.23 -0.28 22.52
N ILE A 66 -10.13 0.52 21.45
CA ILE A 66 -9.16 0.32 20.38
C ILE A 66 -8.23 1.53 20.31
N VAL A 67 -6.94 1.28 20.42
CA VAL A 67 -5.90 2.29 20.20
C VAL A 67 -5.17 1.94 18.89
N SER A 68 -5.22 2.83 17.90
CA SER A 68 -4.46 2.68 16.66
C SER A 68 -3.12 3.37 16.78
N ILE A 69 -2.04 2.60 16.61
CA ILE A 69 -0.67 3.12 16.63
C ILE A 69 -0.21 3.25 15.18
N PRO A 70 0.15 4.45 14.71
CA PRO A 70 0.57 4.67 13.34
C PRO A 70 1.94 4.03 13.07
N GLY A 71 2.17 3.64 11.83
CA GLY A 71 3.43 3.10 11.34
C GLY A 71 3.89 3.77 10.06
N ILE A 72 5.01 3.32 9.52
CA ILE A 72 5.54 3.81 8.25
C ILE A 72 5.02 2.92 7.12
N SER A 73 4.12 3.48 6.32
CA SER A 73 3.57 2.77 5.16
C SER A 73 4.62 2.52 4.07
N ALA A 74 4.42 1.46 3.29
CA ALA A 74 5.35 1.08 2.23
C ALA A 74 5.58 2.20 1.20
N PHE A 75 4.57 3.03 0.88
CA PHE A 75 4.76 4.15 -0.04
C PHE A 75 5.66 5.25 0.55
N GLN A 76 5.58 5.52 1.84
CA GLN A 76 6.45 6.50 2.51
C GLN A 76 7.91 6.01 2.50
N LYS A 77 8.11 4.72 2.80
CA LYS A 77 9.45 4.12 2.71
C LYS A 77 9.95 4.08 1.26
N ALA A 78 9.11 3.76 0.30
CA ALA A 78 9.47 3.81 -1.11
C ALA A 78 9.84 5.23 -1.55
N ALA A 79 9.06 6.23 -1.19
CA ALA A 79 9.34 7.64 -1.48
C ALA A 79 10.72 8.06 -0.94
N SER A 80 11.05 7.73 0.31
CA SER A 80 12.36 8.05 0.91
C SER A 80 13.55 7.36 0.23
N LEU A 81 13.33 6.25 -0.45
CA LEU A 81 14.36 5.54 -1.20
C LEU A 81 14.52 6.07 -2.63
N LEU A 82 13.46 6.63 -3.19
CA LEU A 82 13.46 7.25 -4.51
C LEU A 82 14.01 8.68 -4.48
N GLY A 83 13.92 9.36 -3.35
CA GLY A 83 14.28 10.77 -3.16
C GLY A 83 13.21 11.50 -2.35
N ALA A 84 12.53 12.46 -2.95
CA ALA A 84 11.44 13.22 -2.33
C ALA A 84 10.24 13.41 -3.26
N PRO A 85 9.68 12.33 -3.86
CA PRO A 85 8.63 12.46 -4.89
C PRO A 85 7.29 12.97 -4.37
N MET A 86 7.08 13.01 -3.05
CA MET A 86 5.81 13.39 -2.41
C MET A 86 5.77 14.86 -1.95
N GLY A 87 6.52 15.74 -2.63
CA GLY A 87 6.59 17.16 -2.28
C GLY A 87 5.36 17.98 -2.63
N HIS A 88 4.48 17.44 -3.48
CA HIS A 88 3.21 18.05 -3.89
C HIS A 88 2.01 17.16 -3.51
N ASP A 89 0.81 17.57 -3.91
CA ASP A 89 -0.40 16.79 -3.67
C ASP A 89 -0.30 15.39 -4.27
N PHE A 90 -0.62 14.42 -3.46
CA PHE A 90 -0.53 13.02 -3.85
C PHE A 90 -1.77 12.22 -3.46
N CYS A 91 -1.95 11.11 -4.13
CA CYS A 91 -2.96 10.11 -3.78
C CYS A 91 -2.36 8.71 -3.70
N VAL A 92 -3.07 7.82 -3.01
CA VAL A 92 -2.70 6.42 -2.87
C VAL A 92 -3.83 5.56 -3.42
N ILE A 93 -3.52 4.70 -4.39
CA ILE A 93 -4.51 3.84 -5.07
C ILE A 93 -4.08 2.38 -4.93
N SER A 94 -5.00 1.53 -4.44
CA SER A 94 -4.81 0.08 -4.48
C SER A 94 -5.41 -0.49 -5.77
N MET A 95 -4.62 -1.31 -6.46
CA MET A 95 -5.05 -2.05 -7.65
C MET A 95 -5.81 -3.34 -7.30
N SER A 96 -6.02 -3.63 -6.00
CA SER A 96 -6.73 -4.83 -5.56
C SER A 96 -8.22 -4.73 -5.89
N ASP A 97 -8.70 -5.65 -6.71
CA ASP A 97 -10.10 -5.77 -7.13
C ASP A 97 -10.90 -6.81 -6.33
N LEU A 98 -10.35 -7.27 -5.20
CA LEU A 98 -11.02 -8.22 -4.31
C LEU A 98 -12.27 -7.62 -3.62
N MET A 99 -12.16 -6.37 -3.18
CA MET A 99 -13.23 -5.66 -2.46
C MET A 99 -13.79 -4.46 -3.26
N THR A 100 -13.08 -4.04 -4.30
CA THR A 100 -13.45 -2.87 -5.10
C THR A 100 -13.51 -3.27 -6.58
N PRO A 101 -14.67 -3.16 -7.24
CA PRO A 101 -14.78 -3.49 -8.67
C PRO A 101 -13.81 -2.70 -9.54
N TRP A 102 -13.25 -3.33 -10.58
CA TRP A 102 -12.23 -2.72 -11.44
C TRP A 102 -12.66 -1.36 -12.01
N HIS A 103 -13.89 -1.22 -12.46
CA HIS A 103 -14.37 0.05 -13.04
C HIS A 103 -14.30 1.24 -12.05
N VAL A 104 -14.39 0.97 -10.74
CA VAL A 104 -14.22 1.98 -9.69
C VAL A 104 -12.74 2.34 -9.54
N ILE A 105 -11.86 1.35 -9.59
CA ILE A 105 -10.40 1.56 -9.55
C ILE A 105 -9.96 2.36 -10.77
N GLU A 106 -10.41 1.97 -11.97
CA GLU A 106 -10.10 2.67 -13.23
C GLU A 106 -10.55 4.14 -13.18
N LYS A 107 -11.75 4.42 -12.66
CA LYS A 107 -12.22 5.80 -12.47
C LYS A 107 -11.31 6.62 -11.55
N ARG A 108 -10.80 6.01 -10.47
CA ARG A 108 -9.85 6.67 -9.56
C ARG A 108 -8.51 6.94 -10.24
N ILE A 109 -8.02 6.01 -11.05
CA ILE A 109 -6.79 6.16 -11.83
C ILE A 109 -6.92 7.34 -12.81
N VAL A 110 -8.03 7.41 -13.56
CA VAL A 110 -8.29 8.50 -14.48
C VAL A 110 -8.34 9.84 -13.76
N ALA A 111 -9.07 9.94 -12.65
CA ALA A 111 -9.17 11.16 -11.86
C ALA A 111 -7.80 11.62 -11.33
N ALA A 112 -6.97 10.69 -10.85
CA ALA A 112 -5.62 10.99 -10.37
C ALA A 112 -4.70 11.46 -11.51
N ALA A 113 -4.78 10.84 -12.68
CA ALA A 113 -3.99 11.20 -13.85
C ALA A 113 -4.39 12.58 -14.39
N GLU A 114 -5.70 12.86 -14.52
CA GLU A 114 -6.25 14.11 -15.04
C GLU A 114 -5.99 15.27 -14.07
N ALA A 115 -6.16 15.07 -12.77
CA ALA A 115 -5.95 16.09 -11.74
C ALA A 115 -4.47 16.33 -11.36
N ASP A 116 -3.55 15.71 -12.05
CA ASP A 116 -2.10 15.88 -11.86
C ASP A 116 -1.56 15.48 -10.46
N PHE A 117 -2.19 14.52 -9.78
CA PHE A 117 -1.70 14.00 -8.51
C PHE A 117 -0.47 13.09 -8.70
N ILE A 118 0.53 13.24 -7.84
CA ILE A 118 1.53 12.20 -7.64
C ILE A 118 0.80 10.96 -7.11
N THR A 119 0.99 9.81 -7.74
CA THR A 119 0.17 8.63 -7.45
C THR A 119 1.02 7.47 -6.96
N ALA A 120 0.81 7.07 -5.71
CA ALA A 120 1.38 5.84 -5.17
C ALA A 120 0.43 4.66 -5.41
N VAL A 121 0.93 3.61 -6.04
CA VAL A 121 0.17 2.43 -6.45
C VAL A 121 0.51 1.24 -5.56
N TYR A 122 -0.49 0.73 -4.85
CA TYR A 122 -0.41 -0.47 -4.02
C TYR A 122 -1.02 -1.68 -4.72
N ASN A 123 -0.55 -2.86 -4.33
CA ASN A 123 -1.03 -4.12 -4.88
C ASN A 123 -1.03 -4.13 -6.42
N PRO A 124 0.06 -3.71 -7.06
CA PRO A 124 0.09 -3.43 -8.50
C PRO A 124 -0.16 -4.69 -9.34
N LYS A 125 0.30 -5.85 -8.88
CA LYS A 125 0.21 -7.12 -9.62
C LYS A 125 -0.07 -8.28 -8.66
N SER A 126 -0.72 -9.34 -9.14
CA SER A 126 -0.86 -10.63 -8.47
C SER A 126 -0.99 -11.74 -9.52
N ASN A 127 -0.98 -13.01 -9.10
CA ASN A 127 -1.07 -14.13 -10.04
C ASN A 127 -2.29 -14.11 -10.98
N GLY A 128 -3.42 -13.54 -10.53
CA GLY A 128 -4.64 -13.38 -11.34
C GLY A 128 -4.86 -11.97 -11.89
N ARG A 129 -3.93 -11.05 -11.65
CA ARG A 129 -4.07 -9.63 -11.92
C ARG A 129 -2.77 -9.09 -12.50
N TYR A 130 -2.67 -9.11 -13.83
CA TYR A 130 -1.46 -8.70 -14.58
C TYR A 130 -1.75 -7.59 -15.59
N TRP A 131 -2.89 -7.59 -16.26
CA TRP A 131 -3.24 -6.63 -17.31
C TRP A 131 -3.60 -5.24 -16.77
N GLN A 132 -4.03 -5.17 -15.52
CA GLN A 132 -4.47 -3.92 -14.88
C GLN A 132 -3.34 -2.88 -14.82
N LEU A 133 -2.10 -3.31 -14.65
CA LEU A 133 -0.96 -2.39 -14.61
C LEU A 133 -0.61 -1.83 -16.00
N TYR A 134 -0.82 -2.62 -17.06
CA TYR A 134 -0.74 -2.11 -18.43
C TYR A 134 -1.83 -1.07 -18.69
N ARG A 135 -3.05 -1.35 -18.25
CA ARG A 135 -4.17 -0.42 -18.35
C ARG A 135 -3.94 0.87 -17.57
N LEU A 136 -3.35 0.79 -16.38
CA LEU A 136 -2.93 1.97 -15.63
C LEU A 136 -1.95 2.82 -16.44
N LYS A 137 -0.90 2.22 -17.01
CA LYS A 137 0.07 2.92 -17.87
C LYS A 137 -0.62 3.61 -19.04
N GLU A 138 -1.50 2.93 -19.76
CA GLU A 138 -2.27 3.50 -20.88
C GLU A 138 -3.11 4.71 -20.44
N LEU A 139 -3.76 4.62 -19.28
CA LEU A 139 -4.60 5.70 -18.77
C LEU A 139 -3.77 6.92 -18.38
N PHE A 140 -2.63 6.72 -17.72
CA PHE A 140 -1.73 7.82 -17.41
C PHE A 140 -1.18 8.49 -18.67
N LEU A 141 -0.80 7.73 -19.70
CA LEU A 141 -0.30 8.26 -20.98
C LEU A 141 -1.32 9.12 -21.75
N LYS A 142 -2.61 9.06 -21.41
CA LYS A 142 -3.63 9.96 -21.98
C LYS A 142 -3.58 11.38 -21.42
N TYR A 143 -3.08 11.55 -20.21
CA TYR A 143 -3.10 12.81 -19.46
C TYR A 143 -1.70 13.32 -19.13
N ARG A 144 -0.68 12.49 -19.24
CA ARG A 144 0.71 12.78 -18.84
C ARG A 144 1.67 12.63 -20.01
N SER A 145 2.78 13.36 -19.94
CA SER A 145 3.89 13.17 -20.87
C SER A 145 4.47 11.77 -20.79
N GLU A 146 4.95 11.25 -21.90
CA GLU A 146 5.74 10.00 -21.96
C GLU A 146 6.98 10.05 -21.06
N ASP A 147 7.56 11.24 -20.90
CA ASP A 147 8.76 11.49 -20.08
C ASP A 147 8.46 11.68 -18.59
N ASN A 148 7.18 11.63 -18.20
CA ASN A 148 6.78 11.74 -16.80
C ASN A 148 7.49 10.68 -15.95
N ILE A 149 8.06 11.09 -14.81
CA ILE A 149 8.89 10.21 -13.97
C ILE A 149 8.03 9.15 -13.28
N VAL A 150 8.54 7.93 -13.28
CA VAL A 150 8.00 6.79 -12.54
C VAL A 150 9.11 6.18 -11.71
N GLY A 151 8.89 6.04 -10.43
CA GLY A 151 9.77 5.30 -9.53
C GLY A 151 9.10 4.06 -8.99
N TYR A 152 9.84 2.98 -8.80
CA TYR A 152 9.31 1.84 -8.09
C TYR A 152 10.34 1.17 -7.20
N VAL A 153 9.85 0.68 -6.08
CA VAL A 153 10.65 0.04 -5.06
C VAL A 153 10.04 -1.31 -4.73
N ARG A 154 10.81 -2.35 -4.95
CA ARG A 154 10.48 -3.72 -4.54
C ARG A 154 11.01 -3.96 -3.14
N GLN A 155 10.23 -4.60 -2.28
CA GLN A 155 10.59 -4.98 -0.92
C GLN A 155 11.22 -3.83 -0.09
N ALA A 156 10.60 -2.65 -0.13
CA ALA A 156 11.10 -1.46 0.55
C ALA A 156 11.42 -1.71 2.04
N GLY A 157 12.69 -1.50 2.43
CA GLY A 157 13.18 -1.73 3.79
C GLY A 157 13.46 -3.19 4.17
N ARG A 158 13.56 -4.09 3.20
CA ARG A 158 13.90 -5.52 3.41
C ARG A 158 15.20 -5.88 2.69
N GLU A 159 15.75 -7.08 2.94
CA GLU A 159 17.06 -7.51 2.41
C GLU A 159 17.12 -7.51 0.87
N GLU A 160 16.04 -7.92 0.20
CA GLU A 160 15.97 -7.94 -1.27
C GLU A 160 15.45 -6.63 -1.88
N GLN A 161 15.66 -5.50 -1.21
CA GLN A 161 15.24 -4.20 -1.71
C GLN A 161 15.89 -3.86 -3.04
N SER A 162 15.08 -3.43 -4.00
CA SER A 162 15.57 -2.82 -5.23
C SER A 162 14.80 -1.54 -5.53
N VAL A 163 15.49 -0.57 -6.15
CA VAL A 163 14.97 0.76 -6.48
C VAL A 163 15.23 1.03 -7.95
N LYS A 164 14.21 1.51 -8.67
CA LYS A 164 14.37 1.94 -10.06
C LYS A 164 13.58 3.22 -10.31
N ILE A 165 14.22 4.14 -11.03
CA ILE A 165 13.61 5.36 -11.55
C ILE A 165 13.64 5.27 -13.07
N THR A 166 12.53 5.58 -13.72
CA THR A 166 12.32 5.49 -15.17
C THR A 166 11.33 6.57 -15.62
N THR A 167 10.91 6.52 -16.86
CA THR A 167 9.84 7.35 -17.40
C THR A 167 8.56 6.52 -17.61
N LEU A 168 7.43 7.18 -17.79
CA LEU A 168 6.17 6.51 -18.07
C LEU A 168 6.24 5.71 -19.36
N LYS A 169 6.96 6.19 -20.38
CA LYS A 169 7.25 5.49 -21.63
C LYS A 169 7.98 4.17 -21.39
N ASP A 170 9.08 4.23 -20.63
CA ASP A 170 10.00 3.10 -20.41
C ASP A 170 9.56 2.22 -19.24
N PHE A 171 8.53 2.61 -18.49
CA PHE A 171 7.97 1.79 -17.42
C PHE A 171 7.43 0.48 -17.97
N ASN A 172 8.05 -0.63 -17.55
CA ASN A 172 7.64 -1.96 -17.95
C ASN A 172 6.86 -2.66 -16.82
N PRO A 173 5.54 -2.93 -16.99
CA PRO A 173 4.74 -3.66 -16.01
C PRO A 173 5.27 -5.06 -15.66
N GLU A 174 6.10 -5.68 -16.51
CA GLU A 174 6.68 -6.99 -16.21
C GLU A 174 7.76 -6.95 -15.13
N ASP A 175 8.38 -5.80 -14.88
CA ASP A 175 9.36 -5.61 -13.79
C ASP A 175 8.69 -5.59 -12.40
N ILE A 176 7.35 -5.57 -12.35
CA ILE A 176 6.57 -5.34 -11.14
C ILE A 176 5.96 -6.65 -10.61
N ASP A 177 6.07 -6.85 -9.32
CA ASP A 177 5.44 -7.94 -8.59
C ASP A 177 4.53 -7.40 -7.45
N MET A 178 3.97 -8.32 -6.66
CA MET A 178 3.09 -7.97 -5.54
C MET A 178 3.81 -7.29 -4.35
N PHE A 179 5.15 -7.34 -4.32
CA PHE A 179 5.99 -6.74 -3.27
C PHE A 179 6.51 -5.35 -3.66
N THR A 180 6.02 -4.81 -4.76
CA THR A 180 6.49 -3.55 -5.33
C THR A 180 5.49 -2.44 -5.05
N VAL A 181 6.00 -1.26 -4.70
CA VAL A 181 5.26 0.00 -4.70
C VAL A 181 5.71 0.81 -5.89
N VAL A 182 4.78 1.30 -6.69
CA VAL A 182 5.04 2.19 -7.83
C VAL A 182 4.60 3.60 -7.46
N ILE A 183 5.42 4.60 -7.77
CA ILE A 183 5.11 6.02 -7.61
C ILE A 183 5.20 6.66 -8.98
N ILE A 184 4.09 7.24 -9.44
CA ILE A 184 4.00 7.98 -10.70
C ILE A 184 4.01 9.46 -10.35
N GLY A 185 4.95 10.20 -10.90
CA GLY A 185 5.08 11.63 -10.70
C GLY A 185 3.97 12.44 -11.36
N ASN A 186 4.00 13.74 -11.15
CA ASN A 186 3.14 14.71 -11.80
C ASN A 186 3.92 15.54 -12.85
N SER A 187 3.30 16.57 -13.40
CA SER A 187 3.92 17.44 -14.42
C SER A 187 5.14 18.21 -13.93
N GLN A 188 5.33 18.34 -12.62
CA GLN A 188 6.45 19.03 -11.98
C GLN A 188 7.57 18.10 -11.53
N SER A 189 7.33 16.80 -11.58
CA SER A 189 8.29 15.78 -11.16
C SER A 189 9.46 15.64 -12.14
N TYR A 190 10.66 15.48 -11.61
CA TYR A 190 11.88 15.31 -12.41
C TYR A 190 12.88 14.38 -11.72
N ASN A 191 13.82 13.87 -12.51
CA ASN A 191 14.97 13.12 -12.00
C ASN A 191 16.19 14.05 -11.92
N TRP A 192 16.73 14.20 -10.73
CA TRP A 192 17.95 14.95 -10.51
C TRP A 192 19.02 14.06 -9.89
N ASN A 193 20.06 13.77 -10.64
CA ASN A 193 21.18 12.93 -10.20
C ASN A 193 20.76 11.58 -9.57
N GLY A 194 19.78 10.92 -10.15
CA GLY A 194 19.27 9.65 -9.64
C GLY A 194 18.26 9.77 -8.50
N SER A 195 17.80 10.98 -8.20
CA SER A 195 16.75 11.24 -7.22
C SER A 195 15.46 11.66 -7.92
N PHE A 196 14.37 11.07 -7.58
CA PHE A 196 13.02 11.45 -7.99
C PHE A 196 12.51 12.57 -7.07
N ILE A 197 12.26 13.73 -7.66
CA ILE A 197 11.80 14.94 -6.96
C ILE A 197 10.51 15.44 -7.59
#